data_747f44e2f98570634c89da82d26d9e0c
#
_entry.id   747f44e2f98570634c89da82d26d9e0c
#
_cell.length_a   1.000
_cell.length_b   1.000
_cell.length_c   1.000
_cell.angle_alpha   90.00
_cell.angle_beta   90.00
_cell.angle_gamma   90.00
#
_symmetry.space_group_name_H-M   'P 1'
#
loop_
_entity.id
_entity.type
_entity.pdbx_description
1 polymer ?
#
loop_
_entity_poly.entity_id
_entity_poly.type
_entity_poly.pdbx_seq_one_letter_code
_entity_poly.pdbx_strand_id
1 'polypeptide(L)'
;MSEQENKSAEVDLPIDEQPREQSDNTPEQPVLSELDRTKASLEEYKDKYLRTVAEFDNYKRRNAKERIELMQTAGREVIGELLEVLDDCDRAQKTLEGNPEAAPLVEGVLLVFNKLRHKLQSRGLKAIDTLHQDFDADLHEAITEIPAPSEALKGKVLDEVVKGYSLNEKMIRHPKVVVGK
;
A
#
# COMPACT_ATOMS: atom_id res chain seq x y z
N MET A 1 52.52 -48.37 25.07
CA MET A 1 53.82 -48.19 24.42
C MET A 1 53.97 -46.74 24.35
N SER A 2 54.65 -46.29 25.11
CA SER A 2 56.01 -45.94 25.71
C SER A 2 55.99 -44.43 25.85
N GLU A 3 55.87 -43.81 27.05
CA GLU A 3 56.97 -43.63 28.04
C GLU A 3 58.16 -42.97 27.44
N GLN A 4 58.51 -41.82 27.94
CA GLN A 4 59.72 -41.42 28.64
C GLN A 4 59.78 -39.90 28.70
N GLU A 5 59.60 -39.28 29.89
CA GLU A 5 60.65 -39.04 30.89
C GLU A 5 61.79 -38.14 30.37
N ASN A 6 61.92 -37.01 30.95
CA ASN A 6 62.83 -36.62 32.07
C ASN A 6 63.85 -35.50 31.65
N LYS A 7 63.96 -34.41 32.30
CA LYS A 7 65.02 -34.10 33.27
C LYS A 7 65.08 -32.62 33.64
N SER A 8 65.00 -32.44 34.90
CA SER A 8 65.35 -31.25 35.68
C SER A 8 66.74 -30.73 35.48
N ALA A 9 66.88 -29.44 35.56
CA ALA A 9 68.12 -28.82 36.05
C ALA A 9 67.79 -27.51 36.78
N GLU A 10 67.98 -27.55 38.09
CA GLU A 10 68.17 -26.42 38.98
C GLU A 10 69.53 -25.78 38.72
N VAL A 11 69.62 -24.46 38.78
CA VAL A 11 70.77 -23.69 39.24
C VAL A 11 70.33 -22.28 39.67
N ASP A 12 70.32 -22.09 40.93
CA ASP A 12 70.93 -21.14 41.85
C ASP A 12 70.87 -19.63 41.60
N LEU A 13 70.47 -18.93 42.67
CA LEU A 13 70.29 -17.50 42.90
C LEU A 13 71.66 -16.77 42.95
N PRO A 14 71.66 -15.43 42.83
CA PRO A 14 71.64 -14.65 44.05
C PRO A 14 70.83 -13.39 44.05
N ILE A 15 70.34 -13.06 45.23
CA ILE A 15 69.70 -11.89 45.77
C ILE A 15 70.51 -10.63 45.54
N ASP A 16 69.92 -9.53 45.06
CA ASP A 16 70.33 -8.19 45.45
C ASP A 16 69.15 -7.28 45.62
N GLU A 17 69.03 -6.70 46.79
CA GLU A 17 68.04 -5.77 47.26
C GLU A 17 68.32 -4.38 46.67
N GLN A 18 67.31 -3.68 46.22
CA GLN A 18 66.98 -2.32 46.71
C GLN A 18 65.67 -1.76 46.09
N PRO A 19 64.90 -1.00 46.86
CA PRO A 19 63.57 -0.54 46.49
C PRO A 19 63.62 0.73 45.62
N ARG A 20 62.99 0.72 44.47
CA ARG A 20 62.66 1.95 43.78
C ARG A 20 61.18 2.14 43.85
N GLU A 21 60.74 3.04 44.72
CA GLU A 21 59.44 3.73 44.65
C GLU A 21 59.32 4.38 43.25
N GLN A 22 58.51 3.80 42.38
CA GLN A 22 57.97 4.53 41.29
C GLN A 22 56.49 4.72 41.56
N SER A 23 56.14 5.95 41.91
CA SER A 23 54.79 6.45 41.93
C SER A 23 54.19 6.31 40.55
N ASP A 24 53.45 5.24 40.37
CA ASP A 24 52.63 5.06 39.19
C ASP A 24 51.33 5.91 39.33
N ASN A 25 51.46 7.13 38.85
CA ASN A 25 50.37 8.10 38.83
C ASN A 25 49.56 7.85 37.54
N THR A 26 48.96 6.66 37.44
CA THR A 26 47.94 6.35 36.44
C THR A 26 46.66 7.04 36.88
N PRO A 27 46.07 7.92 36.08
CA PRO A 27 44.78 8.51 36.44
C PRO A 27 43.76 7.37 36.55
N GLU A 28 43.25 7.12 37.75
CA GLU A 28 42.15 6.24 38.01
C GLU A 28 40.94 6.75 37.19
N GLN A 29 40.73 6.17 36.04
CA GLN A 29 39.43 6.25 35.40
C GLN A 29 38.39 5.68 36.38
N PRO A 30 37.33 6.41 36.72
CA PRO A 30 36.33 5.88 37.63
C PRO A 30 35.75 4.60 37.04
N VAL A 31 36.14 3.49 37.65
CA VAL A 31 35.60 2.17 37.29
C VAL A 31 34.16 2.20 37.74
N LEU A 32 33.23 2.52 36.81
CA LEU A 32 31.82 2.40 37.03
C LEU A 32 31.55 1.02 37.63
N SER A 33 30.92 0.97 38.80
CA SER A 33 30.66 -0.29 39.49
C SER A 33 29.90 -1.22 38.55
N GLU A 34 30.09 -2.53 38.65
CA GLU A 34 29.37 -3.51 37.82
C GLU A 34 27.85 -3.28 37.92
N LEU A 35 27.39 -2.83 39.06
CA LEU A 35 26.02 -2.46 39.33
C LEU A 35 25.53 -1.27 38.45
N ASP A 36 26.35 -0.25 38.26
CA ASP A 36 25.98 0.91 37.44
C ASP A 36 26.00 0.57 35.94
N ARG A 37 26.93 -0.28 35.50
CA ARG A 37 26.93 -0.82 34.14
C ARG A 37 25.69 -1.66 33.86
N THR A 38 25.30 -2.51 34.81
CA THR A 38 24.10 -3.35 34.68
C THR A 38 22.83 -2.51 34.68
N LYS A 39 22.74 -1.47 35.49
CA LYS A 39 21.61 -0.53 35.48
C LYS A 39 21.51 0.21 34.16
N ALA A 40 22.61 0.72 33.63
CA ALA A 40 22.64 1.41 32.34
C ALA A 40 22.19 0.47 31.20
N SER A 41 22.68 -0.77 31.17
CA SER A 41 22.25 -1.78 30.20
C SER A 41 20.75 -2.10 30.33
N LEU A 42 20.24 -2.19 31.55
CA LEU A 42 18.84 -2.47 31.81
C LEU A 42 17.95 -1.32 31.31
N GLU A 43 18.34 -0.07 31.49
CA GLU A 43 17.63 1.08 30.95
C GLU A 43 17.66 1.11 29.42
N GLU A 44 18.81 0.83 28.81
CA GLU A 44 18.92 0.71 27.35
C GLU A 44 18.01 -0.38 26.79
N TYR A 45 17.96 -1.55 27.45
CA TYR A 45 17.05 -2.63 27.03
C TYR A 45 15.59 -2.28 27.25
N LYS A 46 15.23 -1.56 28.32
CA LYS A 46 13.86 -1.06 28.52
C LYS A 46 13.46 -0.10 27.40
N ASP A 47 14.31 0.85 27.05
CA ASP A 47 14.02 1.80 25.98
C ASP A 47 13.87 1.10 24.63
N LYS A 48 14.78 0.16 24.31
CA LYS A 48 14.67 -0.68 23.11
C LYS A 48 13.37 -1.47 23.10
N TYR A 49 13.00 -2.08 24.23
CA TYR A 49 11.76 -2.84 24.36
C TYR A 49 10.53 -1.94 24.14
N LEU A 50 10.45 -0.81 24.82
CA LEU A 50 9.35 0.14 24.67
C LEU A 50 9.20 0.63 23.24
N ARG A 51 10.32 0.95 22.61
CA ARG A 51 10.35 1.35 21.19
C ARG A 51 9.85 0.22 20.28
N THR A 52 10.34 -1.00 20.49
CA THR A 52 9.91 -2.16 19.68
C THR A 52 8.42 -2.45 19.86
N VAL A 53 7.89 -2.34 21.07
CA VAL A 53 6.46 -2.50 21.34
C VAL A 53 5.65 -1.43 20.60
N ALA A 54 6.07 -0.16 20.65
CA ALA A 54 5.40 0.92 19.92
C ALA A 54 5.44 0.71 18.39
N GLU A 55 6.58 0.29 17.86
CA GLU A 55 6.74 -0.04 16.44
C GLU A 55 5.84 -1.23 16.04
N PHE A 56 5.75 -2.25 16.89
CA PHE A 56 4.89 -3.40 16.68
C PHE A 56 3.40 -3.04 16.68
N ASP A 57 2.97 -2.19 17.61
CA ASP A 57 1.58 -1.73 17.66
C ASP A 57 1.21 -0.89 16.42
N ASN A 58 2.12 -0.03 15.98
CA ASN A 58 1.96 0.73 14.73
C ASN A 58 1.89 -0.20 13.51
N TYR A 59 2.78 -1.20 13.44
CA TYR A 59 2.77 -2.21 12.39
C TYR A 59 1.46 -2.99 12.38
N LYS A 60 0.98 -3.46 13.53
CA LYS A 60 -0.27 -4.20 13.66
C LYS A 60 -1.47 -3.39 13.16
N ARG A 61 -1.53 -2.10 13.55
CA ARG A 61 -2.60 -1.19 13.09
C ARG A 61 -2.56 -0.97 11.59
N ARG A 62 -1.36 -0.72 11.04
CA ARG A 62 -1.17 -0.56 9.58
C ARG A 62 -1.53 -1.83 8.84
N ASN A 63 -1.05 -2.99 9.26
CA ASN A 63 -1.33 -4.28 8.62
C ASN A 63 -2.84 -4.61 8.63
N ALA A 64 -3.54 -4.32 9.74
CA ALA A 64 -4.99 -4.50 9.80
C ALA A 64 -5.71 -3.61 8.76
N LYS A 65 -5.28 -2.36 8.59
CA LYS A 65 -5.83 -1.44 7.59
C LYS A 65 -5.55 -1.93 6.16
N GLU A 66 -4.31 -2.28 5.86
CA GLU A 66 -3.90 -2.81 4.56
C GLU A 66 -4.67 -4.08 4.19
N ARG A 67 -4.89 -4.97 5.17
CA ARG A 67 -5.68 -6.19 4.95
C ARG A 67 -7.13 -5.90 4.58
N ILE A 68 -7.75 -4.92 5.23
CA ILE A 68 -9.12 -4.49 4.90
C ILE A 68 -9.15 -3.91 3.48
N GLU A 69 -8.18 -3.06 3.13
CA GLU A 69 -8.07 -2.47 1.81
C GLU A 69 -7.86 -3.53 0.71
N LEU A 70 -7.00 -4.52 0.96
CA LEU A 70 -6.81 -5.65 0.05
C LEU A 70 -8.09 -6.45 -0.16
N MET A 71 -8.85 -6.73 0.91
CA MET A 71 -10.13 -7.42 0.80
C MET A 71 -11.15 -6.63 -0.03
N GLN A 72 -11.17 -5.31 0.10
CA GLN A 72 -12.07 -4.44 -0.65
C GLN A 72 -11.70 -4.34 -2.13
N THR A 73 -10.43 -4.51 -2.47
CA THR A 73 -9.91 -4.38 -3.83
C THR A 73 -9.53 -5.70 -4.49
N ALA A 74 -9.68 -6.84 -3.80
CA ALA A 74 -9.30 -8.16 -4.30
C ALA A 74 -9.98 -8.55 -5.63
N GLY A 75 -11.18 -8.02 -5.89
CA GLY A 75 -11.90 -8.26 -7.15
C GLY A 75 -11.61 -7.24 -8.26
N ARG A 76 -10.71 -6.28 -8.05
CA ARG A 76 -10.48 -5.17 -8.98
C ARG A 76 -10.12 -5.62 -10.39
N GLU A 77 -9.22 -6.58 -10.51
CA GLU A 77 -8.73 -7.10 -11.79
C GLU A 77 -9.86 -7.77 -12.58
N VAL A 78 -10.53 -8.74 -11.97
CA VAL A 78 -11.65 -9.45 -12.59
C VAL A 78 -12.81 -8.50 -12.95
N ILE A 79 -13.13 -7.57 -12.05
CA ILE A 79 -14.18 -6.57 -12.33
C ILE A 79 -13.72 -5.64 -13.45
N GLY A 80 -12.44 -5.26 -13.51
CA GLY A 80 -11.87 -4.45 -14.58
C GLY A 80 -12.07 -5.09 -15.97
N GLU A 81 -11.80 -6.38 -16.10
CA GLU A 81 -12.04 -7.14 -17.35
C GLU A 81 -13.55 -7.19 -17.70
N LEU A 82 -14.41 -7.33 -16.69
CA LEU A 82 -15.86 -7.31 -16.90
C LEU A 82 -16.42 -5.95 -17.31
N LEU A 83 -15.70 -4.86 -17.13
CA LEU A 83 -16.14 -3.54 -17.57
C LEU A 83 -16.24 -3.45 -19.11
N GLU A 84 -15.36 -4.15 -19.85
CA GLU A 84 -15.46 -4.20 -21.30
C GLU A 84 -16.77 -4.88 -21.73
N VAL A 85 -17.13 -5.98 -21.07
CA VAL A 85 -18.41 -6.66 -21.31
C VAL A 85 -19.60 -5.74 -20.98
N LEU A 86 -19.46 -4.94 -19.93
CA LEU A 86 -20.51 -4.00 -19.53
C LEU A 86 -20.69 -2.88 -20.57
N ASP A 87 -19.58 -2.37 -21.12
CA ASP A 87 -19.61 -1.38 -22.20
C ASP A 87 -20.27 -1.96 -23.49
N ASP A 88 -19.96 -3.23 -23.80
CA ASP A 88 -20.62 -3.93 -24.89
C ASP A 88 -22.12 -4.12 -24.66
N CYS A 89 -22.53 -4.41 -23.43
CA CYS A 89 -23.93 -4.46 -23.05
C CYS A 89 -24.61 -3.10 -23.24
N ASP A 90 -23.97 -1.99 -22.84
CA ASP A 90 -24.50 -0.64 -23.01
C ASP A 90 -24.63 -0.26 -24.49
N ARG A 91 -23.65 -0.64 -25.31
CA ARG A 91 -23.67 -0.43 -26.77
C ARG A 91 -24.78 -1.26 -27.43
N ALA A 92 -24.90 -2.54 -27.07
CA ALA A 92 -25.94 -3.41 -27.56
C ALA A 92 -27.34 -2.90 -27.18
N GLN A 93 -27.52 -2.42 -25.95
CA GLN A 93 -28.77 -1.81 -25.48
C GLN A 93 -29.18 -0.63 -26.36
N LYS A 94 -28.26 0.32 -26.63
CA LYS A 94 -28.52 1.47 -27.49
C LYS A 94 -28.94 1.05 -28.91
N THR A 95 -28.32 -0.02 -29.44
CA THR A 95 -28.68 -0.53 -30.78
C THR A 95 -30.03 -1.21 -30.80
N LEU A 96 -30.39 -1.94 -29.76
CA LEU A 96 -31.67 -2.66 -29.66
C LEU A 96 -32.84 -1.71 -29.44
N GLU A 97 -32.68 -0.65 -28.67
CA GLU A 97 -33.72 0.38 -28.44
C GLU A 97 -34.16 1.08 -29.74
N GLY A 98 -33.28 1.09 -30.77
CA GLY A 98 -33.61 1.63 -32.08
C GLY A 98 -34.37 0.68 -33.01
N ASN A 99 -34.67 -0.58 -32.60
CA ASN A 99 -35.33 -1.57 -33.47
C ASN A 99 -36.65 -2.10 -32.87
N PRO A 100 -37.79 -1.55 -33.27
CA PRO A 100 -39.11 -1.92 -32.71
C PRO A 100 -39.54 -3.37 -32.99
N GLU A 101 -39.04 -4.00 -34.04
CA GLU A 101 -39.43 -5.38 -34.42
C GLU A 101 -38.87 -6.45 -33.47
N ALA A 102 -37.82 -6.11 -32.73
CA ALA A 102 -37.17 -7.02 -31.80
C ALA A 102 -37.70 -6.94 -30.35
N ALA A 103 -38.77 -6.19 -30.09
CA ALA A 103 -39.23 -5.83 -28.74
C ALA A 103 -39.30 -6.99 -27.72
N PRO A 104 -39.91 -8.19 -28.02
CA PRO A 104 -39.98 -9.27 -27.03
C PRO A 104 -38.61 -9.90 -26.68
N LEU A 105 -37.71 -9.95 -27.65
CA LEU A 105 -36.34 -10.47 -27.45
C LEU A 105 -35.50 -9.47 -26.71
N VAL A 106 -35.67 -8.18 -27.00
CA VAL A 106 -34.97 -7.06 -26.35
C VAL A 106 -35.24 -7.02 -24.86
N GLU A 107 -36.49 -7.23 -24.44
CA GLU A 107 -36.84 -7.24 -23.00
C GLU A 107 -36.08 -8.31 -22.24
N GLY A 108 -35.98 -9.53 -22.77
CA GLY A 108 -35.20 -10.62 -22.18
C GLY A 108 -33.71 -10.31 -22.06
N VAL A 109 -33.12 -9.73 -23.10
CA VAL A 109 -31.70 -9.35 -23.13
C VAL A 109 -31.42 -8.23 -22.13
N LEU A 110 -32.26 -7.19 -22.08
CA LEU A 110 -32.15 -6.08 -21.14
C LEU A 110 -32.23 -6.55 -19.69
N LEU A 111 -33.07 -7.55 -19.41
CA LEU A 111 -33.14 -8.15 -18.08
C LEU A 111 -31.84 -8.82 -17.66
N VAL A 112 -31.14 -9.50 -18.58
CA VAL A 112 -29.82 -10.06 -18.31
C VAL A 112 -28.78 -8.98 -18.06
N PHE A 113 -28.74 -7.91 -18.86
CA PHE A 113 -27.83 -6.79 -18.69
C PHE A 113 -28.06 -6.09 -17.34
N ASN A 114 -29.29 -5.82 -16.99
CA ASN A 114 -29.66 -5.23 -15.72
C ASN A 114 -29.27 -6.13 -14.53
N LYS A 115 -29.41 -7.44 -14.67
CA LYS A 115 -28.98 -8.40 -13.65
C LYS A 115 -27.47 -8.39 -13.46
N LEU A 116 -26.70 -8.30 -14.56
CA LEU A 116 -25.23 -8.15 -14.50
C LEU A 116 -24.85 -6.87 -13.78
N ARG A 117 -25.38 -5.71 -14.18
CA ARG A 117 -25.14 -4.42 -13.51
C ARG A 117 -25.46 -4.49 -12.01
N HIS A 118 -26.60 -5.06 -11.66
CA HIS A 118 -27.03 -5.18 -10.26
C HIS A 118 -26.09 -6.06 -9.43
N LYS A 119 -25.56 -7.15 -10.03
CA LYS A 119 -24.58 -8.02 -9.37
C LYS A 119 -23.22 -7.33 -9.18
N LEU A 120 -22.76 -6.53 -10.12
CA LEU A 120 -21.54 -5.74 -9.99
C LEU A 120 -21.72 -4.61 -8.96
N GLN A 121 -22.87 -3.93 -8.97
CA GLN A 121 -23.21 -2.92 -7.95
C GLN A 121 -23.25 -3.51 -6.53
N SER A 122 -23.81 -4.71 -6.37
CA SER A 122 -23.83 -5.39 -5.06
C SER A 122 -22.42 -5.78 -4.56
N ARG A 123 -21.42 -5.78 -5.45
CA ARG A 123 -20.00 -5.97 -5.12
C ARG A 123 -19.25 -4.67 -4.86
N GLY A 124 -19.95 -3.52 -4.88
CA GLY A 124 -19.40 -2.21 -4.62
C GLY A 124 -18.97 -1.43 -5.86
N LEU A 125 -19.30 -1.93 -7.08
CA LEU A 125 -19.05 -1.18 -8.31
C LEU A 125 -20.03 -0.02 -8.41
N LYS A 126 -19.52 1.20 -8.65
CA LYS A 126 -20.31 2.41 -8.88
C LYS A 126 -19.82 3.09 -10.16
N ALA A 127 -20.73 3.45 -11.04
CA ALA A 127 -20.41 4.33 -12.15
C ALA A 127 -20.13 5.74 -11.63
N ILE A 128 -19.17 6.40 -12.25
CA ILE A 128 -18.83 7.80 -11.97
C ILE A 128 -19.69 8.64 -12.93
N ASP A 129 -20.50 9.52 -12.39
CA ASP A 129 -21.29 10.45 -13.21
C ASP A 129 -20.40 11.65 -13.57
N THR A 130 -20.20 11.88 -14.85
CA THR A 130 -19.27 12.89 -15.36
C THR A 130 -19.94 13.93 -16.24
N LEU A 131 -21.14 13.64 -16.77
CA LEU A 131 -21.80 14.52 -17.71
C LEU A 131 -22.07 15.90 -17.10
N HIS A 132 -21.67 16.96 -17.84
CA HIS A 132 -21.82 18.36 -17.46
C HIS A 132 -21.07 18.79 -16.19
N GLN A 133 -20.23 17.94 -15.62
CA GLN A 133 -19.32 18.32 -14.53
C GLN A 133 -18.10 19.03 -15.08
N ASP A 134 -17.42 19.77 -14.22
CA ASP A 134 -16.15 20.40 -14.56
C ASP A 134 -15.09 19.31 -14.84
N PHE A 135 -14.30 19.53 -15.90
CA PHE A 135 -13.22 18.60 -16.22
C PHE A 135 -12.13 18.66 -15.16
N ASP A 136 -11.77 17.50 -14.64
CA ASP A 136 -10.65 17.31 -13.70
C ASP A 136 -9.69 16.28 -14.28
N ALA A 137 -8.45 16.66 -14.50
CA ALA A 137 -7.42 15.80 -15.09
C ALA A 137 -7.00 14.62 -14.18
N ASP A 138 -7.24 14.73 -12.88
CA ASP A 138 -6.95 13.64 -11.92
C ASP A 138 -8.05 12.57 -11.92
N LEU A 139 -9.26 12.93 -12.35
CA LEU A 139 -10.42 12.05 -12.33
C LEU A 139 -10.87 11.60 -13.73
N HIS A 140 -10.59 12.39 -14.78
CA HIS A 140 -11.10 12.21 -16.12
C HIS A 140 -9.96 12.07 -17.13
N GLU A 141 -10.15 11.22 -18.14
CA GLU A 141 -9.26 11.10 -19.31
C GLU A 141 -9.92 11.81 -20.49
N ALA A 142 -9.45 13.00 -20.88
CA ALA A 142 -9.93 13.72 -22.05
C ALA A 142 -9.41 13.08 -23.34
N ILE A 143 -10.29 12.57 -24.20
CA ILE A 143 -9.93 12.02 -25.52
C ILE A 143 -9.83 13.15 -26.56
N THR A 144 -10.76 14.08 -26.52
CA THR A 144 -10.84 15.18 -27.46
C THR A 144 -11.53 16.39 -26.85
N GLU A 145 -11.25 17.56 -27.46
CA GLU A 145 -11.94 18.81 -27.15
C GLU A 145 -12.76 19.21 -28.38
N ILE A 146 -14.01 19.61 -28.14
CA ILE A 146 -14.90 20.12 -29.18
C ILE A 146 -15.43 21.51 -28.77
N PRO A 147 -15.80 22.37 -29.75
CA PRO A 147 -16.42 23.65 -29.42
C PRO A 147 -17.65 23.47 -28.54
N ALA A 148 -17.68 24.18 -27.40
CA ALA A 148 -18.80 24.08 -26.49
C ALA A 148 -20.07 24.68 -27.14
N PRO A 149 -21.23 24.01 -27.06
CA PRO A 149 -22.51 24.53 -27.59
C PRO A 149 -22.96 25.82 -26.89
N SER A 150 -22.50 26.06 -25.68
CA SER A 150 -22.75 27.28 -24.92
C SER A 150 -21.53 27.63 -24.04
N GLU A 151 -21.42 28.88 -23.69
CA GLU A 151 -20.34 29.39 -22.83
C GLU A 151 -20.34 28.74 -21.43
N ALA A 152 -21.52 28.32 -20.95
CA ALA A 152 -21.70 27.63 -19.68
C ALA A 152 -21.13 26.18 -19.68
N LEU A 153 -20.85 25.62 -20.85
CA LEU A 153 -20.31 24.28 -21.03
C LEU A 153 -18.82 24.25 -21.38
N LYS A 154 -18.16 25.43 -21.43
CA LYS A 154 -16.70 25.50 -21.56
C LYS A 154 -16.02 24.91 -20.34
N GLY A 155 -15.01 24.08 -20.58
CA GLY A 155 -14.28 23.37 -19.53
C GLY A 155 -15.04 22.24 -18.86
N LYS A 156 -16.26 21.94 -19.37
CA LYS A 156 -17.08 20.84 -18.84
C LYS A 156 -17.09 19.61 -19.74
N VAL A 157 -17.40 18.49 -19.16
CA VAL A 157 -17.61 17.23 -19.87
C VAL A 157 -18.90 17.32 -20.68
N LEU A 158 -18.79 17.24 -22.00
CA LEU A 158 -19.93 17.29 -22.92
C LEU A 158 -20.49 15.91 -23.23
N ASP A 159 -19.61 14.90 -23.32
CA ASP A 159 -20.01 13.53 -23.61
C ASP A 159 -19.06 12.54 -22.93
N GLU A 160 -19.55 11.35 -22.66
CA GLU A 160 -18.83 10.26 -22.04
C GLU A 160 -18.75 9.10 -23.05
N VAL A 161 -17.55 8.90 -23.61
CA VAL A 161 -17.30 7.82 -24.60
C VAL A 161 -17.16 6.47 -23.91
N VAL A 162 -16.47 6.46 -22.75
CA VAL A 162 -16.30 5.26 -21.91
C VAL A 162 -16.59 5.66 -20.46
N LYS A 163 -17.47 4.94 -19.81
CA LYS A 163 -17.86 5.22 -18.43
C LYS A 163 -16.71 4.95 -17.45
N GLY A 164 -16.55 5.84 -16.49
CA GLY A 164 -15.69 5.65 -15.35
C GLY A 164 -16.34 4.78 -14.28
N TYR A 165 -15.51 4.04 -13.54
CA TYR A 165 -16.01 3.20 -12.46
C TYR A 165 -15.11 3.24 -11.24
N SER A 166 -15.75 3.22 -10.06
CA SER A 166 -15.11 3.02 -8.77
C SER A 166 -15.58 1.72 -8.12
N LEU A 167 -14.68 1.04 -7.39
CA LEU A 167 -14.98 -0.15 -6.60
C LEU A 167 -14.67 0.17 -5.14
N ASN A 168 -15.69 0.11 -4.28
CA ASN A 168 -15.56 0.43 -2.85
C ASN A 168 -14.81 1.77 -2.63
N GLU A 169 -15.24 2.81 -3.36
CA GLU A 169 -14.67 4.18 -3.31
C GLU A 169 -13.27 4.35 -3.90
N LYS A 170 -12.62 3.27 -4.37
CA LYS A 170 -11.36 3.37 -5.11
C LYS A 170 -11.64 3.34 -6.62
N MET A 171 -11.12 4.32 -7.34
CA MET A 171 -11.23 4.37 -8.79
C MET A 171 -10.48 3.18 -9.41
N ILE A 172 -11.17 2.45 -10.32
CA ILE A 172 -10.62 1.32 -11.06
C ILE A 172 -10.48 1.60 -12.54
N ARG A 173 -11.30 2.52 -13.08
CA ARG A 173 -11.22 3.00 -14.46
C ARG A 173 -11.63 4.46 -14.54
N HIS A 174 -10.78 5.30 -15.13
CA HIS A 174 -11.13 6.68 -15.43
C HIS A 174 -12.14 6.76 -16.56
N PRO A 175 -13.12 7.66 -16.49
CA PRO A 175 -14.04 7.93 -17.60
C PRO A 175 -13.28 8.59 -18.74
N LYS A 176 -13.58 8.15 -19.98
CA LYS A 176 -13.04 8.78 -21.18
C LYS A 176 -14.07 9.75 -21.73
N VAL A 177 -13.69 11.02 -21.71
CA VAL A 177 -14.65 12.13 -21.92
C VAL A 177 -14.28 13.04 -23.06
N VAL A 178 -15.29 13.73 -23.57
CA VAL A 178 -15.17 14.85 -24.51
C VAL A 178 -15.39 16.13 -23.75
N VAL A 179 -14.48 17.10 -23.87
CA VAL A 179 -14.50 18.35 -23.12
C VAL A 179 -14.89 19.51 -24.04
N GLY A 180 -15.66 20.46 -23.50
CA GLY A 180 -16.03 21.69 -24.18
C GLY A 180 -14.91 22.73 -24.16
N LYS A 181 -14.53 23.25 -25.34
CA LYS A 181 -13.54 24.30 -25.49
C LYS A 181 -14.16 25.67 -25.66
#